data_d1cc3417f77421da45a2490fe8e101e5
#
_entry.id   d1cc3417f77421da45a2490fe8e101e5
#
_cell.length_a   1.000
_cell.length_b   1.000
_cell.length_c   1.000
_cell.angle_alpha   90.00
_cell.angle_beta   90.00
_cell.angle_gamma   90.00
#
_symmetry.space_group_name_H-M   'P 1'
#
loop_
_entity.id
_entity.type
_entity.pdbx_description
1 polymer ?
#
loop_
_entity_poly.entity_id
_entity_poly.type
_entity_poly.pdbx_seq_one_letter_code
_entity_poly.pdbx_strand_id
1 'polypeptide(L)'
;MSIAEAVRTNSAGLSPEEIEALNAKYAPLDFEHRLHELYRDFPDDKVLVTSSFAATSAHFLHIISRIRPTQRIAFIDTGFHFLETLKYKDFLIAEFGLDVFDLKAEDWKHQFTVDEKTWSRDPDFCCSVNKVEPLESAKPGYHIWVSSLMRWQSDHRATLPVFEERRGIIKFNPMIDVTREERDAYIHDHALQLHPLVEKGYSSIGCTHCTVPGDGRAGRWQGKPKTECGLHL
;
A
#
# COMPACT_ATOMS: atom_id res chain seq x y z
N MET A 1 23.88 -14.45 -13.25
CA MET A 1 23.21 -14.17 -11.96
C MET A 1 21.79 -13.69 -12.29
N SER A 2 20.77 -14.32 -11.72
CA SER A 2 19.40 -13.84 -11.95
C SER A 2 19.19 -12.53 -11.17
N ILE A 3 18.20 -11.70 -11.60
CA ILE A 3 17.87 -10.45 -10.88
C ILE A 3 17.48 -10.77 -9.43
N ALA A 4 16.81 -11.89 -9.20
CA ALA A 4 16.49 -12.37 -7.85
C ALA A 4 17.74 -12.72 -7.03
N GLU A 5 18.78 -13.23 -7.64
CA GLU A 5 20.08 -13.43 -6.98
C GLU A 5 20.78 -12.10 -6.66
N ALA A 6 20.73 -11.13 -7.57
CA ALA A 6 21.28 -9.80 -7.34
C ALA A 6 20.60 -9.10 -6.14
N VAL A 7 19.27 -9.13 -6.07
CA VAL A 7 18.51 -8.56 -4.93
C VAL A 7 18.81 -9.28 -3.62
N ARG A 8 19.02 -10.61 -3.64
CA ARG A 8 19.33 -11.40 -2.43
C ARG A 8 20.74 -11.17 -1.90
N THR A 9 21.68 -10.88 -2.78
CA THR A 9 23.12 -10.80 -2.43
C THR A 9 23.61 -9.38 -2.22
N ASN A 10 22.88 -8.38 -2.71
CA ASN A 10 23.32 -6.99 -2.70
C ASN A 10 22.63 -6.17 -1.60
N SER A 11 23.30 -6.05 -0.45
CA SER A 11 22.87 -5.19 0.66
C SER A 11 22.90 -3.68 0.30
N ALA A 12 23.47 -3.31 -0.84
CA ALA A 12 23.57 -1.93 -1.33
C ALA A 12 22.40 -1.50 -2.24
N GLY A 13 21.41 -2.39 -2.47
CA GLY A 13 20.31 -2.14 -3.40
C GLY A 13 20.64 -2.55 -4.85
N LEU A 14 19.67 -2.42 -5.74
CA LEU A 14 19.84 -2.68 -7.18
C LEU A 14 20.37 -1.44 -7.89
N SER A 15 21.17 -1.66 -8.94
CA SER A 15 21.55 -0.59 -9.86
C SER A 15 20.35 -0.10 -10.69
N PRO A 16 20.39 1.11 -11.25
CA PRO A 16 19.34 1.59 -12.16
C PRO A 16 19.10 0.63 -13.34
N GLU A 17 20.13 0.02 -13.90
CA GLU A 17 20.05 -0.93 -15.01
C GLU A 17 19.33 -2.24 -14.57
N GLU A 18 19.55 -2.70 -13.35
CA GLU A 18 18.88 -3.87 -12.80
C GLU A 18 17.38 -3.59 -12.55
N ILE A 19 17.04 -2.38 -12.09
CA ILE A 19 15.63 -1.94 -11.93
C ILE A 19 14.95 -1.82 -13.31
N GLU A 20 15.64 -1.27 -14.31
CA GLU A 20 15.13 -1.20 -15.67
C GLU A 20 14.88 -2.59 -16.25
N ALA A 21 15.79 -3.54 -16.02
CA ALA A 21 15.61 -4.93 -16.45
C ALA A 21 14.41 -5.61 -15.76
N LEU A 22 14.17 -5.32 -14.46
CA LEU A 22 12.94 -5.75 -13.76
C LEU A 22 11.70 -5.16 -14.43
N ASN A 23 11.69 -3.86 -14.68
CA ASN A 23 10.56 -3.21 -15.35
C ASN A 23 10.30 -3.80 -16.74
N ALA A 24 11.35 -4.03 -17.54
CA ALA A 24 11.24 -4.65 -18.86
C ALA A 24 10.65 -6.08 -18.81
N LYS A 25 11.03 -6.86 -17.80
CA LYS A 25 10.51 -8.22 -17.58
C LYS A 25 9.04 -8.22 -17.18
N TYR A 26 8.64 -7.33 -16.25
CA TYR A 26 7.33 -7.40 -15.60
C TYR A 26 6.27 -6.51 -16.24
N ALA A 27 6.62 -5.40 -16.91
CA ALA A 27 5.65 -4.49 -17.50
C ALA A 27 4.70 -5.16 -18.52
N PRO A 28 5.14 -6.13 -19.36
CA PRO A 28 4.25 -6.83 -20.29
C PRO A 28 3.25 -7.78 -19.63
N LEU A 29 3.46 -8.14 -18.35
CA LEU A 29 2.60 -9.06 -17.62
C LEU A 29 1.40 -8.32 -17.02
N ASP A 30 0.24 -8.98 -16.94
CA ASP A 30 -0.85 -8.51 -16.10
C ASP A 30 -0.51 -8.62 -14.61
N PHE A 31 -1.34 -8.06 -13.75
CA PHE A 31 -1.06 -7.95 -12.32
C PHE A 31 -1.02 -9.32 -11.61
N GLU A 32 -1.82 -10.31 -12.03
CA GLU A 32 -1.78 -11.66 -11.43
C GLU A 32 -0.50 -12.39 -11.82
N HIS A 33 -0.13 -12.36 -13.09
CA HIS A 33 1.14 -12.94 -13.55
C HIS A 33 2.35 -12.25 -12.91
N ARG A 34 2.31 -10.93 -12.71
CA ARG A 34 3.35 -10.20 -11.95
C ARG A 34 3.53 -10.74 -10.53
N LEU A 35 2.44 -11.02 -9.83
CA LEU A 35 2.50 -11.58 -8.47
C LEU A 35 3.01 -13.03 -8.48
N HIS A 36 2.58 -13.86 -9.41
CA HIS A 36 3.12 -15.22 -9.56
C HIS A 36 4.63 -15.21 -9.82
N GLU A 37 5.12 -14.33 -10.71
CA GLU A 37 6.54 -14.17 -10.97
C GLU A 37 7.30 -13.68 -9.72
N LEU A 38 6.73 -12.72 -8.98
CA LEU A 38 7.32 -12.24 -7.74
C LEU A 38 7.58 -13.40 -6.76
N TYR A 39 6.57 -14.20 -6.48
CA TYR A 39 6.69 -15.30 -5.51
C TYR A 39 7.47 -16.51 -6.02
N ARG A 40 7.72 -16.59 -7.33
CA ARG A 40 8.71 -17.52 -7.88
C ARG A 40 10.14 -17.04 -7.62
N ASP A 41 10.35 -15.73 -7.71
CA ASP A 41 11.67 -15.10 -7.57
C ASP A 41 12.05 -14.83 -6.10
N PHE A 42 11.05 -14.56 -5.21
CA PHE A 42 11.29 -14.19 -3.81
C PHE A 42 10.44 -15.02 -2.84
N PRO A 43 11.03 -15.51 -1.72
CA PRO A 43 10.26 -16.14 -0.66
C PRO A 43 9.46 -15.09 0.14
N ASP A 44 8.36 -15.51 0.77
CA ASP A 44 7.40 -14.64 1.48
C ASP A 44 8.05 -13.77 2.56
N ASP A 45 9.02 -14.33 3.28
CA ASP A 45 9.75 -13.65 4.36
C ASP A 45 10.66 -12.51 3.87
N LYS A 46 10.83 -12.38 2.53
CA LYS A 46 11.57 -11.29 1.88
C LYS A 46 10.65 -10.28 1.19
N VAL A 47 9.35 -10.50 1.25
CA VAL A 47 8.34 -9.64 0.62
C VAL A 47 7.48 -8.97 1.70
N LEU A 48 7.59 -7.65 1.83
CA LEU A 48 6.74 -6.83 2.71
C LEU A 48 5.51 -6.37 1.91
N VAL A 49 4.36 -6.94 2.19
CA VAL A 49 3.09 -6.50 1.60
C VAL A 49 2.39 -5.53 2.55
N THR A 50 1.99 -4.37 2.05
CA THR A 50 1.24 -3.39 2.85
C THR A 50 -0.15 -3.16 2.29
N SER A 51 -1.15 -3.03 3.18
CA SER A 51 -2.50 -2.61 2.82
C SER A 51 -3.04 -1.59 3.81
N SER A 52 -3.78 -0.62 3.31
CA SER A 52 -4.49 0.37 4.13
C SER A 52 -5.93 -0.05 4.48
N PHE A 53 -6.41 -1.19 3.96
CA PHE A 53 -7.79 -1.64 4.08
C PHE A 53 -8.82 -0.54 3.74
N ALA A 54 -8.47 0.29 2.76
CA ALA A 54 -9.30 1.41 2.29
C ALA A 54 -10.24 0.97 1.15
N ALA A 55 -10.88 1.93 0.49
CA ALA A 55 -11.99 1.74 -0.45
C ALA A 55 -11.89 0.56 -1.42
N THR A 56 -10.70 0.31 -1.98
CA THR A 56 -10.48 -0.71 -3.03
C THR A 56 -9.52 -1.82 -2.61
N SER A 57 -9.20 -1.91 -1.32
CA SER A 57 -8.21 -2.88 -0.83
C SER A 57 -8.65 -4.33 -1.02
N ALA A 58 -9.95 -4.62 -1.03
CA ALA A 58 -10.47 -5.98 -1.23
C ALA A 58 -9.96 -6.62 -2.52
N HIS A 59 -9.87 -5.88 -3.62
CA HIS A 59 -9.36 -6.37 -4.90
C HIS A 59 -7.94 -6.96 -4.74
N PHE A 60 -7.00 -6.17 -4.25
CA PHE A 60 -5.62 -6.60 -4.05
C PHE A 60 -5.50 -7.74 -3.02
N LEU A 61 -6.21 -7.63 -1.90
CA LEU A 61 -6.14 -8.61 -0.81
C LEU A 61 -6.74 -9.95 -1.20
N HIS A 62 -7.83 -9.96 -1.98
CA HIS A 62 -8.41 -11.18 -2.54
C HIS A 62 -7.41 -11.90 -3.47
N ILE A 63 -6.71 -11.16 -4.33
CA ILE A 63 -5.71 -11.75 -5.23
C ILE A 63 -4.55 -12.34 -4.43
N ILE A 64 -3.99 -11.59 -3.47
CA ILE A 64 -2.90 -12.07 -2.62
C ILE A 64 -3.31 -13.35 -1.87
N SER A 65 -4.50 -13.40 -1.28
CA SER A 65 -4.98 -14.57 -0.55
C SER A 65 -5.08 -15.83 -1.42
N ARG A 66 -5.31 -15.68 -2.71
CA ARG A 66 -5.39 -16.79 -3.66
C ARG A 66 -4.03 -17.22 -4.20
N ILE A 67 -3.16 -16.25 -4.49
CA ILE A 67 -1.84 -16.53 -5.08
C ILE A 67 -0.85 -16.99 -4.01
N ARG A 68 -0.88 -16.35 -2.83
CA ARG A 68 0.04 -16.63 -1.73
C ARG A 68 -0.64 -16.53 -0.36
N PRO A 69 -1.43 -17.55 0.04
CA PRO A 69 -2.17 -17.53 1.32
C PRO A 69 -1.29 -17.37 2.56
N THR A 70 0.00 -17.73 2.46
CA THR A 70 0.98 -17.61 3.55
C THR A 70 1.60 -16.23 3.68
N GLN A 71 1.31 -15.30 2.75
CA GLN A 71 1.87 -13.97 2.77
C GLN A 71 1.29 -13.15 3.92
N ARG A 72 2.16 -12.70 4.83
CA ARG A 72 1.80 -11.76 5.88
C ARG A 72 1.61 -10.35 5.32
N ILE A 73 0.59 -9.65 5.83
CA ILE A 73 0.20 -8.31 5.36
C ILE A 73 0.37 -7.31 6.49
N ALA A 74 1.14 -6.27 6.26
CA ALA A 74 1.33 -5.19 7.20
C ALA A 74 0.22 -4.15 7.06
N PHE A 75 -0.46 -3.84 8.15
CA PHE A 75 -1.38 -2.72 8.28
C PHE A 75 -0.70 -1.60 9.06
N ILE A 76 -0.59 -0.41 8.49
CA ILE A 76 -0.05 0.75 9.22
C ILE A 76 -1.17 1.35 10.05
N ASP A 77 -1.21 0.96 11.33
CA ASP A 77 -2.19 1.50 12.27
C ASP A 77 -1.74 2.85 12.82
N THR A 78 -2.35 3.89 12.30
CA THR A 78 -2.04 5.28 12.67
C THR A 78 -2.69 5.73 13.98
N GLY A 79 -3.55 4.92 14.59
CA GLY A 79 -4.40 5.33 15.71
C GLY A 79 -5.53 6.32 15.35
N PHE A 80 -5.62 6.73 14.08
CA PHE A 80 -6.59 7.72 13.59
C PHE A 80 -7.53 7.15 12.50
N HIS A 81 -7.67 5.85 12.44
CA HIS A 81 -8.57 5.22 11.47
C HIS A 81 -10.04 5.44 11.80
N PHE A 82 -10.89 5.43 10.77
CA PHE A 82 -12.32 5.27 10.97
C PHE A 82 -12.62 3.91 11.60
N LEU A 83 -13.63 3.86 12.45
CA LEU A 83 -14.10 2.58 13.01
C LEU A 83 -14.53 1.61 11.90
N GLU A 84 -15.13 2.16 10.84
CA GLU A 84 -15.49 1.42 9.63
C GLU A 84 -14.27 0.76 8.97
N THR A 85 -13.12 1.43 8.94
CA THR A 85 -11.87 0.85 8.40
C THR A 85 -11.38 -0.32 9.23
N LEU A 86 -11.41 -0.20 10.57
CA LEU A 86 -10.98 -1.27 11.47
C LEU A 86 -11.92 -2.49 11.35
N LYS A 87 -13.24 -2.27 11.34
CA LYS A 87 -14.22 -3.34 11.13
C LYS A 87 -14.09 -3.99 9.75
N TYR A 88 -13.81 -3.21 8.72
CA TYR A 88 -13.62 -3.72 7.38
C TYR A 88 -12.30 -4.53 7.27
N LYS A 89 -11.26 -4.11 7.97
CA LYS A 89 -10.02 -4.91 8.12
C LYS A 89 -10.35 -6.29 8.72
N ASP A 90 -11.06 -6.31 9.85
CA ASP A 90 -11.42 -7.56 10.53
C ASP A 90 -12.30 -8.46 9.64
N PHE A 91 -13.23 -7.87 8.92
CA PHE A 91 -14.06 -8.57 7.94
C PHE A 91 -13.22 -9.21 6.84
N LEU A 92 -12.30 -8.46 6.20
CA LEU A 92 -11.46 -9.00 5.12
C LEU A 92 -10.46 -10.04 5.62
N ILE A 93 -9.97 -9.91 6.85
CA ILE A 93 -9.13 -10.94 7.50
C ILE A 93 -9.89 -12.25 7.60
N ALA A 94 -11.14 -12.21 8.09
CA ALA A 94 -11.98 -13.40 8.24
C ALA A 94 -12.39 -13.99 6.88
N GLU A 95 -12.79 -13.14 5.93
CA GLU A 95 -13.30 -13.54 4.62
C GLU A 95 -12.22 -14.19 3.75
N PHE A 96 -11.01 -13.65 3.77
CA PHE A 96 -9.92 -14.11 2.91
C PHE A 96 -8.87 -14.96 3.64
N GLY A 97 -9.01 -15.19 4.95
CA GLY A 97 -8.05 -15.95 5.76
C GLY A 97 -6.67 -15.29 5.84
N LEU A 98 -6.62 -13.95 5.97
CA LEU A 98 -5.36 -13.19 5.92
C LEU A 98 -4.59 -13.27 7.24
N ASP A 99 -3.26 -13.38 7.18
CA ASP A 99 -2.35 -13.12 8.30
C ASP A 99 -1.93 -11.63 8.27
N VAL A 100 -2.47 -10.84 9.19
CA VAL A 100 -2.25 -9.39 9.24
C VAL A 100 -1.55 -9.02 10.54
N PHE A 101 -0.55 -8.14 10.44
CA PHE A 101 0.11 -7.55 11.60
C PHE A 101 0.14 -6.03 11.51
N ASP A 102 0.06 -5.38 12.65
CA ASP A 102 0.01 -3.92 12.73
C ASP A 102 1.43 -3.33 12.83
N LEU A 103 1.66 -2.25 12.07
CA LEU A 103 2.81 -1.36 12.22
C LEU A 103 2.33 -0.06 12.88
N LYS A 104 2.94 0.30 14.00
CA LYS A 104 2.54 1.47 14.81
C LYS A 104 3.73 2.36 15.10
N ALA A 105 3.46 3.66 15.27
CA ALA A 105 4.42 4.57 15.86
C ALA A 105 4.70 4.17 17.32
N GLU A 106 5.85 4.58 17.85
CA GLU A 106 6.13 4.51 19.28
C GLU A 106 5.07 5.30 20.06
N ASP A 107 4.56 4.75 21.16
CA ASP A 107 3.43 5.31 21.91
C ASP A 107 3.61 6.78 22.27
N TRP A 108 4.80 7.17 22.73
CA TRP A 108 5.07 8.57 23.09
C TRP A 108 5.08 9.52 21.88
N LYS A 109 5.53 9.06 20.71
CA LYS A 109 5.50 9.84 19.46
C LYS A 109 4.07 10.01 18.98
N HIS A 110 3.30 8.92 18.99
CA HIS A 110 1.88 8.99 18.66
C HIS A 110 1.15 9.93 19.59
N GLN A 111 1.34 9.79 20.92
CA GLN A 111 0.71 10.66 21.92
C GLN A 111 1.06 12.12 21.69
N PHE A 112 2.31 12.44 21.38
CA PHE A 112 2.69 13.81 20.99
C PHE A 112 1.88 14.32 19.79
N THR A 113 1.66 13.48 18.76
CA THR A 113 0.84 13.90 17.62
C THR A 113 -0.63 14.13 17.98
N VAL A 114 -1.15 13.41 18.99
CA VAL A 114 -2.50 13.61 19.55
C VAL A 114 -2.59 14.94 20.31
N ASP A 115 -1.70 15.16 21.27
CA ASP A 115 -1.71 16.31 22.16
C ASP A 115 -1.55 17.64 21.38
N GLU A 116 -0.62 17.65 20.42
CA GLU A 116 -0.35 18.80 19.57
C GLU A 116 -1.30 18.93 18.37
N LYS A 117 -2.22 17.97 18.15
CA LYS A 117 -3.12 17.95 17.00
C LYS A 117 -2.38 18.18 15.68
N THR A 118 -1.25 17.49 15.51
CA THR A 118 -0.34 17.72 14.37
C THR A 118 -1.01 17.51 13.02
N TRP A 119 -2.03 16.63 12.92
CA TRP A 119 -2.84 16.49 11.69
C TRP A 119 -3.46 17.80 11.21
N SER A 120 -3.70 18.75 12.11
CA SER A 120 -4.26 20.06 11.78
C SER A 120 -3.19 21.09 11.44
N ARG A 121 -2.07 21.11 12.17
CA ARG A 121 -1.00 22.13 12.07
C ARG A 121 0.04 21.74 11.03
N ASP A 122 0.51 20.50 11.09
CA ASP A 122 1.55 19.94 10.24
C ASP A 122 1.22 18.48 9.86
N PRO A 123 0.37 18.28 8.83
CA PRO A 123 0.00 16.94 8.39
C PRO A 123 1.17 16.12 7.82
N ASP A 124 2.26 16.75 7.39
CA ASP A 124 3.44 16.05 6.90
C ASP A 124 4.18 15.42 8.07
N PHE A 125 4.41 16.16 9.14
CA PHE A 125 4.98 15.63 10.37
C PHE A 125 4.09 14.52 10.98
N CYS A 126 2.76 14.73 11.05
CA CYS A 126 1.82 13.69 11.52
C CYS A 126 1.94 12.40 10.71
N CYS A 127 2.01 12.49 9.37
CA CYS A 127 2.19 11.33 8.51
C CYS A 127 3.59 10.71 8.65
N SER A 128 4.63 11.51 8.85
CA SER A 128 5.98 11.01 9.10
C SER A 128 5.99 10.10 10.32
N VAL A 129 5.51 10.60 11.46
CA VAL A 129 5.48 9.85 12.72
C VAL A 129 4.58 8.61 12.64
N ASN A 130 3.34 8.76 12.18
CA ASN A 130 2.34 7.68 12.31
C ASN A 130 2.25 6.75 11.10
N LYS A 131 3.02 6.99 10.03
CA LYS A 131 3.00 6.14 8.82
C LYS A 131 4.37 5.81 8.30
N VAL A 132 5.20 6.85 8.04
CA VAL A 132 6.49 6.65 7.38
C VAL A 132 7.45 5.94 8.31
N GLU A 133 7.66 6.44 9.53
CA GLU A 133 8.57 5.83 10.50
C GLU A 133 8.23 4.37 10.82
N PRO A 134 6.97 3.99 11.10
CA PRO A 134 6.62 2.58 11.31
C PRO A 134 6.96 1.68 10.12
N LEU A 135 6.72 2.15 8.89
CA LEU A 135 7.08 1.40 7.70
C LEU A 135 8.60 1.29 7.52
N GLU A 136 9.33 2.41 7.68
CA GLU A 136 10.80 2.40 7.57
C GLU A 136 11.42 1.45 8.61
N SER A 137 10.88 1.42 9.83
CA SER A 137 11.34 0.51 10.88
C SER A 137 11.05 -0.97 10.59
N ALA A 138 10.03 -1.25 9.77
CA ALA A 138 9.67 -2.61 9.39
C ALA A 138 10.47 -3.16 8.19
N LYS A 139 11.02 -2.30 7.34
CA LYS A 139 11.72 -2.70 6.10
C LYS A 139 12.95 -3.59 6.29
N PRO A 140 13.79 -3.42 7.35
CA PRO A 140 14.99 -4.25 7.52
C PRO A 140 14.67 -5.75 7.49
N GLY A 141 15.39 -6.47 6.62
CA GLY A 141 15.20 -7.91 6.40
C GLY A 141 14.28 -8.25 5.21
N TYR A 142 13.51 -7.30 4.70
CA TYR A 142 12.78 -7.46 3.44
C TYR A 142 13.59 -6.93 2.26
N HIS A 143 13.33 -7.49 1.07
CA HIS A 143 13.96 -7.07 -0.18
C HIS A 143 12.98 -6.30 -1.07
N ILE A 144 11.71 -6.68 -1.05
CA ILE A 144 10.65 -6.11 -1.87
C ILE A 144 9.55 -5.55 -0.98
N TRP A 145 9.09 -4.34 -1.28
CA TRP A 145 7.89 -3.74 -0.69
C TRP A 145 6.78 -3.67 -1.74
N VAL A 146 5.69 -4.39 -1.51
CA VAL A 146 4.52 -4.45 -2.42
C VAL A 146 3.44 -3.49 -1.96
N SER A 147 2.89 -2.72 -2.90
CA SER A 147 1.75 -1.84 -2.68
C SER A 147 0.74 -1.92 -3.83
N SER A 148 -0.55 -1.68 -3.53
CA SER A 148 -1.66 -1.76 -4.50
C SER A 148 -1.98 -0.42 -5.17
N LEU A 149 -0.96 0.36 -5.55
CA LEU A 149 -1.15 1.64 -6.22
C LEU A 149 -1.62 1.44 -7.68
N MET A 150 -2.44 2.39 -8.15
CA MET A 150 -2.89 2.47 -9.53
C MET A 150 -2.65 3.89 -10.07
N ARG A 151 -2.20 4.03 -11.32
CA ARG A 151 -1.82 5.32 -11.94
C ARG A 151 -2.92 6.36 -11.88
N TRP A 152 -4.15 5.96 -12.13
CA TRP A 152 -5.30 6.87 -12.16
C TRP A 152 -5.67 7.49 -10.81
N GLN A 153 -5.06 7.06 -9.72
CA GLN A 153 -5.40 7.53 -8.37
C GLN A 153 -4.90 8.95 -8.07
N SER A 154 -3.79 9.39 -8.69
CA SER A 154 -3.27 10.77 -8.60
C SER A 154 -2.22 11.04 -9.67
N ASP A 155 -1.93 12.32 -9.95
CA ASP A 155 -0.90 12.75 -10.91
C ASP A 155 0.48 12.20 -10.54
N HIS A 156 0.83 12.20 -9.24
CA HIS A 156 2.06 11.59 -8.77
C HIS A 156 2.13 10.09 -9.12
N ARG A 157 1.03 9.36 -8.89
CA ARG A 157 0.98 7.91 -9.17
C ARG A 157 0.97 7.59 -10.65
N ALA A 158 0.51 8.51 -11.50
CA ALA A 158 0.52 8.36 -12.95
C ALA A 158 1.95 8.15 -13.51
N THR A 159 2.97 8.65 -12.82
CA THR A 159 4.37 8.55 -13.22
C THR A 159 5.10 7.32 -12.70
N LEU A 160 4.50 6.55 -11.78
CA LEU A 160 5.18 5.45 -11.13
C LEU A 160 5.36 4.24 -12.05
N PRO A 161 6.55 3.60 -12.03
CA PRO A 161 6.81 2.35 -12.73
C PRO A 161 6.28 1.14 -11.94
N VAL A 162 6.42 -0.04 -12.52
CA VAL A 162 6.14 -1.32 -11.85
C VAL A 162 7.12 -1.54 -10.68
N PHE A 163 8.43 -1.28 -10.92
CA PHE A 163 9.47 -1.33 -9.90
C PHE A 163 10.19 0.00 -9.79
N GLU A 164 10.45 0.43 -8.56
CA GLU A 164 11.28 1.59 -8.24
C GLU A 164 12.13 1.30 -6.99
N GLU A 165 13.32 1.88 -6.91
CA GLU A 165 14.06 1.93 -5.64
C GLU A 165 13.42 2.99 -4.74
N ARG A 166 13.19 2.63 -3.47
CA ARG A 166 12.50 3.52 -2.55
C ARG A 166 13.08 3.44 -1.15
N ARG A 167 13.94 4.40 -0.78
CA ARG A 167 14.53 4.48 0.56
C ARG A 167 15.12 3.13 1.03
N GLY A 168 16.00 2.56 0.20
CA GLY A 168 16.75 1.34 0.52
C GLY A 168 15.97 0.02 0.38
N ILE A 169 14.80 0.03 -0.26
CA ILE A 169 14.05 -1.19 -0.63
C ILE A 169 13.53 -1.06 -2.06
N ILE A 170 13.39 -2.18 -2.74
CA ILE A 170 12.75 -2.21 -4.06
C ILE A 170 11.25 -2.25 -3.87
N LYS A 171 10.57 -1.20 -4.29
CA LYS A 171 9.12 -1.11 -4.27
C LYS A 171 8.54 -1.69 -5.54
N PHE A 172 7.52 -2.53 -5.37
CA PHE A 172 6.80 -3.20 -6.44
C PHE A 172 5.33 -2.79 -6.44
N ASN A 173 4.86 -2.29 -7.58
CA ASN A 173 3.50 -1.83 -7.80
C ASN A 173 2.81 -2.74 -8.84
N PRO A 174 2.40 -3.97 -8.49
CA PRO A 174 1.87 -4.93 -9.47
C PRO A 174 0.63 -4.44 -10.20
N MET A 175 -0.20 -3.64 -9.55
CA MET A 175 -1.48 -3.16 -10.07
C MET A 175 -1.41 -1.77 -10.70
N ILE A 176 -0.21 -1.26 -10.96
CA ILE A 176 -0.01 0.16 -11.32
C ILE A 176 -0.78 0.59 -12.58
N ASP A 177 -0.95 -0.29 -13.53
CA ASP A 177 -1.64 -0.07 -14.82
C ASP A 177 -3.07 -0.65 -14.88
N VAL A 178 -3.56 -1.24 -13.79
CA VAL A 178 -4.96 -1.67 -13.69
C VAL A 178 -5.88 -0.45 -13.78
N THR A 179 -6.80 -0.47 -14.75
CA THR A 179 -7.77 0.60 -14.98
C THR A 179 -8.90 0.59 -13.93
N ARG A 180 -9.72 1.63 -13.91
CA ARG A 180 -10.91 1.66 -13.04
C ARG A 180 -11.90 0.58 -13.44
N GLU A 181 -12.10 0.43 -14.73
CA GLU A 181 -13.02 -0.52 -15.36
C GLU A 181 -12.64 -1.95 -15.02
N GLU A 182 -11.36 -2.31 -15.17
CA GLU A 182 -10.84 -3.63 -14.80
C GLU A 182 -10.99 -3.92 -13.31
N ARG A 183 -10.67 -2.94 -12.44
CA ARG A 183 -10.86 -3.07 -11.00
C ARG A 183 -12.33 -3.28 -10.64
N ASP A 184 -13.24 -2.49 -11.22
CA ASP A 184 -14.66 -2.55 -10.92
C ASP A 184 -15.27 -3.85 -11.44
N ALA A 185 -14.89 -4.30 -12.63
CA ALA A 185 -15.26 -5.60 -13.15
C ALA A 185 -14.81 -6.73 -12.23
N TYR A 186 -13.54 -6.72 -11.79
CA TYR A 186 -13.02 -7.72 -10.86
C TYR A 186 -13.82 -7.77 -9.54
N ILE A 187 -14.08 -6.60 -8.95
CA ILE A 187 -14.86 -6.49 -7.71
C ILE A 187 -16.27 -7.05 -7.89
N HIS A 188 -16.92 -6.73 -9.01
CA HIS A 188 -18.26 -7.22 -9.35
C HIS A 188 -18.26 -8.74 -9.57
N ASP A 189 -17.36 -9.25 -10.40
CA ASP A 189 -17.32 -10.66 -10.81
C ASP A 189 -17.02 -11.61 -9.63
N HIS A 190 -16.26 -11.11 -8.65
CA HIS A 190 -15.95 -11.84 -7.42
C HIS A 190 -16.87 -11.48 -6.24
N ALA A 191 -17.90 -10.65 -6.46
CA ALA A 191 -18.83 -10.18 -5.43
C ALA A 191 -18.13 -9.62 -4.18
N LEU A 192 -17.00 -8.91 -4.36
CA LEU A 192 -16.24 -8.37 -3.25
C LEU A 192 -16.95 -7.23 -2.58
N GLN A 193 -17.05 -7.27 -1.26
CA GLN A 193 -17.61 -6.16 -0.50
C GLN A 193 -16.66 -4.96 -0.51
N LEU A 194 -17.20 -3.77 -0.75
CA LEU A 194 -16.49 -2.52 -0.65
C LEU A 194 -16.47 -2.01 0.79
N HIS A 195 -15.51 -1.13 1.07
CA HIS A 195 -15.45 -0.44 2.36
C HIS A 195 -16.75 0.36 2.61
N PRO A 196 -17.37 0.27 3.81
CA PRO A 196 -18.69 0.88 4.09
C PRO A 196 -18.78 2.38 3.84
N LEU A 197 -17.66 3.11 3.92
CA LEU A 197 -17.63 4.54 3.63
C LEU A 197 -17.75 4.87 2.13
N VAL A 198 -17.57 3.89 1.23
CA VAL A 198 -17.75 4.12 -0.22
C VAL A 198 -19.19 4.55 -0.52
N GLU A 199 -20.18 3.88 0.08
CA GLU A 199 -21.61 4.22 -0.05
C GLU A 199 -21.93 5.59 0.55
N LYS A 200 -21.08 6.11 1.45
CA LYS A 200 -21.18 7.44 2.04
C LYS A 200 -20.43 8.51 1.24
N GLY A 201 -20.00 8.18 0.01
CA GLY A 201 -19.32 9.12 -0.90
C GLY A 201 -17.81 9.29 -0.69
N TYR A 202 -17.15 8.37 0.03
CA TYR A 202 -15.71 8.42 0.21
C TYR A 202 -14.98 7.60 -0.87
N SER A 203 -14.48 8.23 -1.91
CA SER A 203 -13.70 7.54 -2.96
C SER A 203 -12.27 7.21 -2.51
N SER A 204 -11.71 7.94 -1.56
CA SER A 204 -10.38 7.70 -0.97
C SER A 204 -10.46 7.81 0.54
N ILE A 205 -9.99 6.79 1.26
CA ILE A 205 -10.11 6.70 2.71
C ILE A 205 -8.73 6.69 3.35
N GLY A 206 -8.56 7.45 4.41
CA GLY A 206 -7.36 7.52 5.25
C GLY A 206 -7.71 7.77 6.70
N CYS A 207 -6.93 8.63 7.40
CA CYS A 207 -7.23 9.01 8.78
C CYS A 207 -8.49 9.88 8.86
N THR A 208 -9.26 9.77 9.95
CA THR A 208 -10.49 10.51 10.22
C THR A 208 -10.32 12.03 10.08
N HIS A 209 -9.21 12.56 10.62
CA HIS A 209 -8.91 14.00 10.60
C HIS A 209 -8.50 14.55 9.22
N CYS A 210 -8.19 13.65 8.26
CA CYS A 210 -7.63 14.01 6.95
C CYS A 210 -8.51 13.56 5.80
N THR A 211 -9.76 13.11 6.06
CA THR A 211 -10.62 12.53 5.04
C THR A 211 -12.07 12.92 5.25
N VAL A 212 -12.69 13.46 4.21
CA VAL A 212 -14.13 13.73 4.10
C VAL A 212 -14.64 13.10 2.79
N PRO A 213 -15.97 12.99 2.59
CA PRO A 213 -16.53 12.56 1.31
C PRO A 213 -16.02 13.41 0.14
N GLY A 214 -15.79 12.78 -1.02
CA GLY A 214 -15.34 13.46 -2.23
C GLY A 214 -14.87 12.50 -3.30
N ASP A 215 -14.89 12.93 -4.55
CA ASP A 215 -14.46 12.13 -5.70
C ASP A 215 -12.95 11.99 -5.77
N GLY A 216 -12.49 10.80 -6.12
CA GLY A 216 -11.07 10.49 -6.20
C GLY A 216 -10.37 10.81 -4.89
N ARG A 217 -9.40 11.72 -4.91
CA ARG A 217 -8.66 12.18 -3.72
C ARG A 217 -9.06 13.59 -3.25
N ALA A 218 -10.11 14.19 -3.83
CA ALA A 218 -10.54 15.54 -3.45
C ALA A 218 -10.97 15.66 -1.96
N GLY A 219 -11.44 14.55 -1.37
CA GLY A 219 -11.77 14.49 0.06
C GLY A 219 -10.55 14.37 1.00
N ARG A 220 -9.29 14.30 0.48
CA ARG A 220 -8.09 14.14 1.28
C ARG A 220 -7.44 15.50 1.56
N TRP A 221 -7.06 15.74 2.85
CA TRP A 221 -6.38 16.96 3.30
C TRP A 221 -7.03 18.26 2.78
N GLN A 222 -8.36 18.34 2.79
CA GLN A 222 -9.10 19.46 2.24
C GLN A 222 -8.59 20.81 2.77
N GLY A 223 -8.37 21.77 1.86
CA GLY A 223 -7.82 23.08 2.19
C GLY A 223 -6.32 23.12 2.46
N LYS A 224 -5.58 22.02 2.19
CA LYS A 224 -4.12 21.95 2.36
C LYS A 224 -3.44 21.58 1.04
N PRO A 225 -2.20 22.02 0.80
CA PRO A 225 -1.47 21.73 -0.45
C PRO A 225 -0.90 20.31 -0.51
N LYS A 226 -1.44 19.38 0.28
CA LYS A 226 -0.97 18.01 0.41
C LYS A 226 -1.80 17.06 -0.45
N THR A 227 -1.14 16.24 -1.26
CA THR A 227 -1.79 15.25 -2.14
C THR A 227 -1.47 13.79 -1.78
N GLU A 228 -0.34 13.54 -1.13
CA GLU A 228 0.11 12.20 -0.72
C GLU A 228 0.57 12.17 0.76
N CYS A 229 0.55 10.99 1.38
CA CYS A 229 0.87 10.83 2.81
C CYS A 229 2.36 10.67 3.11
N GLY A 230 3.24 10.79 2.13
CA GLY A 230 4.68 10.61 2.29
C GLY A 230 5.19 9.17 2.19
N LEU A 231 4.31 8.16 2.24
CA LEU A 231 4.71 6.76 2.03
C LEU A 231 5.19 6.50 0.59
N HIS A 232 4.60 7.20 -0.35
CA HIS A 232 4.82 6.98 -1.78
C HIS A 232 5.51 8.17 -2.48
N LEU A 233 6.03 9.13 -1.70
CA LEU A 233 6.78 10.29 -2.19
C LEU A 233 8.28 10.02 -2.16
#